data_1ba3b16807695258c82f45c92f2f8eff
#
_entry.id   1ba3b16807695258c82f45c92f2f8eff
#
_cell.length_a   1.000
_cell.length_b   1.000
_cell.length_c   1.000
_cell.angle_alpha   90.00
_cell.angle_beta   90.00
_cell.angle_gamma   90.00
#
_symmetry.space_group_name_H-M   'P 1'
#
loop_
_entity.id
_entity.type
_entity.pdbx_description
1 polymer ?
#
loop_
_entity_poly.entity_id
_entity_poly.type
_entity_poly.pdbx_seq_one_letter_code
_entity_poly.pdbx_strand_id
1 'polypeptide(L)'
;MFVDILIGRHPLLGDNPKYDFSPTDKELVSDNIKYIAFRDTYGGDNDRTYFLQQRWNQTEIDEATVTARQKLDEAYRLAGDDTPERQLLKKHIYELFHLETVLDKYVIMLSSGELRKLMLASSIFAAPKVLIIDNPFIGLDAETRSQLNDLLKTMIDDGTMQIVIVLSKNDDIPEFISHVVEVKDMVVGPKTSLSQY
;
A
#
# COMPACT_ATOMS: atom_id res chain seq x y z
N MET A 1 -11.29 0.24 11.84
CA MET A 1 -11.42 -0.78 12.91
C MET A 1 -11.11 -2.19 12.43
N PHE A 2 -11.84 -2.82 11.46
CA PHE A 2 -11.53 -4.22 11.05
C PHE A 2 -10.11 -4.36 10.48
N VAL A 3 -9.71 -3.47 9.58
CA VAL A 3 -8.33 -3.43 9.05
C VAL A 3 -7.30 -3.21 10.16
N ASP A 4 -7.60 -2.33 11.13
CA ASP A 4 -6.67 -2.07 12.25
C ASP A 4 -6.44 -3.30 13.12
N ILE A 5 -7.45 -4.18 13.24
CA ILE A 5 -7.30 -5.49 13.89
C ILE A 5 -6.39 -6.38 13.05
N LEU A 6 -6.61 -6.45 11.72
CA LEU A 6 -5.81 -7.28 10.82
C LEU A 6 -4.33 -6.89 10.79
N ILE A 7 -4.01 -5.61 10.97
CA ILE A 7 -2.62 -5.11 10.98
C ILE A 7 -2.02 -5.02 12.40
N GLY A 8 -2.74 -5.50 13.42
CA GLY A 8 -2.28 -5.51 14.80
C GLY A 8 -2.26 -4.15 15.51
N ARG A 9 -2.90 -3.12 14.93
CA ARG A 9 -3.00 -1.77 15.54
C ARG A 9 -4.09 -1.67 16.59
N HIS A 10 -5.05 -2.60 16.60
CA HIS A 10 -6.17 -2.60 17.54
C HIS A 10 -6.22 -3.93 18.28
N PRO A 11 -5.92 -3.94 19.59
CA PRO A 11 -6.00 -5.16 20.39
C PRO A 11 -7.46 -5.59 20.58
N LEU A 12 -7.72 -6.88 20.53
CA LEU A 12 -9.02 -7.44 20.88
C LEU A 12 -9.05 -7.80 22.37
N LEU A 13 -10.19 -7.56 23.00
CA LEU A 13 -10.47 -8.08 24.33
C LEU A 13 -10.89 -9.56 24.15
N GLY A 14 -9.93 -10.47 24.25
CA GLY A 14 -10.16 -11.91 24.05
C GLY A 14 -9.07 -12.55 23.21
N ASP A 15 -9.45 -13.39 22.27
CA ASP A 15 -8.49 -14.07 21.39
C ASP A 15 -7.90 -13.10 20.37
N ASN A 16 -6.57 -12.94 20.42
CA ASN A 16 -5.85 -12.15 19.42
C ASN A 16 -5.82 -12.87 18.06
N PRO A 17 -5.75 -12.11 16.94
CA PRO A 17 -5.56 -12.69 15.62
C PRO A 17 -4.32 -13.57 15.60
N LYS A 18 -4.45 -14.76 15.01
CA LYS A 18 -3.32 -15.67 14.78
C LYS A 18 -2.86 -15.48 13.36
N TYR A 19 -1.57 -15.25 13.19
CA TYR A 19 -0.95 -15.07 11.86
C TYR A 19 -0.09 -16.29 11.55
N ASP A 20 -0.18 -16.73 10.30
CA ASP A 20 0.76 -17.68 9.72
C ASP A 20 1.41 -17.01 8.50
N PHE A 21 2.66 -16.66 8.65
CA PHE A 21 3.44 -16.03 7.60
C PHE A 21 4.42 -17.00 6.92
N SER A 22 4.31 -18.31 7.19
CA SER A 22 5.17 -19.31 6.57
C SER A 22 5.18 -19.17 5.03
N PRO A 23 6.32 -19.36 4.37
CA PRO A 23 7.64 -19.78 4.86
C PRO A 23 8.63 -18.61 5.08
N THR A 24 8.23 -17.49 5.64
CA THR A 24 9.13 -16.35 5.92
C THR A 24 9.74 -16.42 7.31
N ASP A 25 10.98 -15.94 7.44
CA ASP A 25 11.66 -15.78 8.74
C ASP A 25 11.26 -14.47 9.47
N LYS A 26 10.41 -13.64 8.82
CA LYS A 26 9.92 -12.39 9.39
C LYS A 26 8.77 -12.68 10.37
N GLU A 27 8.97 -12.44 11.65
CA GLU A 27 7.99 -12.74 12.70
C GLU A 27 6.99 -11.59 12.96
N LEU A 28 7.40 -10.34 12.69
CA LEU A 28 6.57 -9.18 12.99
C LEU A 28 5.45 -9.00 11.95
N VAL A 29 4.25 -8.65 12.44
CA VAL A 29 3.11 -8.31 11.58
C VAL A 29 3.45 -7.14 10.65
N SER A 30 4.15 -6.12 11.16
CA SER A 30 4.57 -4.94 10.38
C SER A 30 5.50 -5.25 9.21
N ASP A 31 6.24 -6.36 9.27
CA ASP A 31 7.16 -6.77 8.20
C ASP A 31 6.45 -7.59 7.12
N ASN A 32 5.38 -8.26 7.50
CA ASN A 32 4.62 -9.15 6.63
C ASN A 32 3.37 -8.50 6.04
N ILE A 33 2.76 -7.54 6.74
CA ILE A 33 1.55 -6.85 6.30
C ILE A 33 1.87 -5.36 6.08
N LYS A 34 1.64 -4.86 4.88
CA LYS A 34 1.66 -3.43 4.59
C LYS A 34 0.24 -2.93 4.34
N TYR A 35 -0.10 -1.80 4.95
CA TYR A 35 -1.39 -1.13 4.80
C TYR A 35 -1.20 0.27 4.25
N ILE A 36 -1.92 0.57 3.18
CA ILE A 36 -1.96 1.88 2.55
C ILE A 36 -3.40 2.36 2.55
N ALA A 37 -3.65 3.56 3.07
CA ALA A 37 -4.95 4.22 3.00
C ALA A 37 -4.87 5.49 2.16
N PHE A 38 -5.73 5.57 1.16
CA PHE A 38 -5.91 6.77 0.33
C PHE A 38 -7.23 7.45 0.67
N ARG A 39 -7.38 7.90 1.90
CA ARG A 39 -8.57 8.64 2.32
C ARG A 39 -8.42 10.11 1.95
N ASP A 40 -9.50 10.70 1.40
CA ASP A 40 -9.55 12.13 1.09
C ASP A 40 -9.58 13.01 2.36
N THR A 41 -9.80 12.43 3.53
CA THR A 41 -9.83 13.12 4.80
C THR A 41 -8.43 13.35 5.36
N TYR A 42 -8.07 14.61 5.48
CA TYR A 42 -6.93 15.09 6.24
C TYR A 42 -7.11 14.77 7.73
N GLY A 43 -6.56 13.67 8.18
CA GLY A 43 -6.57 13.34 9.60
C GLY A 43 -6.40 11.85 9.87
N GLY A 44 -5.31 11.48 10.51
CA GLY A 44 -5.21 10.21 11.17
C GLY A 44 -3.94 9.39 11.08
N ASP A 45 -2.80 9.97 10.71
CA ASP A 45 -1.50 9.34 11.00
C ASP A 45 -0.49 10.40 11.43
N ASN A 46 0.27 10.10 12.47
CA ASN A 46 1.29 11.00 13.04
C ASN A 46 2.32 11.47 11.99
N ASP A 47 2.63 10.63 11.01
CA ASP A 47 3.53 10.97 9.91
C ASP A 47 2.97 12.10 9.04
N ARG A 48 1.65 12.12 8.82
CA ARG A 48 1.02 13.12 7.97
C ARG A 48 0.97 14.50 8.63
N THR A 49 0.73 14.57 9.94
CA THR A 49 0.76 15.82 10.69
C THR A 49 2.17 16.41 10.71
N TYR A 50 3.18 15.57 10.83
CA TYR A 50 4.59 15.97 10.75
C TYR A 50 4.93 16.53 9.35
N PHE A 51 4.56 15.84 8.26
CA PHE A 51 4.79 16.32 6.90
C PHE A 51 4.01 17.60 6.58
N LEU A 52 2.78 17.74 7.07
CA LEU A 52 2.01 18.98 6.89
C LEU A 52 2.59 20.14 7.68
N GLN A 53 3.02 19.93 8.92
CA GLN A 53 3.66 20.97 9.72
C GLN A 53 4.97 21.43 9.10
N GLN A 54 5.79 20.53 8.57
CA GLN A 54 7.01 20.89 7.83
C GLN A 54 6.69 21.72 6.57
N ARG A 55 5.61 21.38 5.85
CA ARG A 55 5.18 22.11 4.66
C ARG A 55 4.75 23.56 4.95
N TRP A 56 4.24 23.84 6.16
CA TRP A 56 3.83 25.17 6.59
C TRP A 56 4.99 25.97 7.19
N ASN A 57 5.99 25.31 7.77
CA ASN A 57 7.13 25.93 8.42
C ASN A 57 8.35 26.10 7.50
N GLN A 58 8.16 26.25 6.21
CA GLN A 58 9.16 26.19 5.11
C GLN A 58 10.32 27.20 5.15
N THR A 59 10.82 27.58 6.30
CA THR A 59 12.01 28.43 6.37
C THR A 59 13.33 27.66 6.35
N GLU A 60 13.33 26.36 6.70
CA GLU A 60 14.52 25.50 6.62
C GLU A 60 14.08 24.07 6.26
N ILE A 61 14.59 23.54 5.14
CA ILE A 61 14.49 22.12 4.83
C ILE A 61 15.48 21.43 5.77
N ASP A 62 14.94 20.63 6.71
CA ASP A 62 15.76 19.83 7.61
C ASP A 62 16.61 18.86 6.80
N GLU A 63 17.90 18.70 7.15
CA GLU A 63 18.82 17.72 6.53
C GLU A 63 18.29 16.28 6.60
N ALA A 64 17.35 16.00 7.53
CA ALA A 64 16.64 14.72 7.64
C ALA A 64 15.53 14.51 6.60
N THR A 65 15.24 15.50 5.73
CA THR A 65 14.15 15.40 4.75
C THR A 65 14.56 14.47 3.61
N VAL A 66 13.86 13.34 3.49
CA VAL A 66 14.16 12.31 2.48
C VAL A 66 13.56 12.67 1.11
N THR A 67 14.28 12.32 0.04
CA THR A 67 13.76 12.38 -1.34
C THR A 67 12.90 11.16 -1.66
N ALA A 68 12.09 11.26 -2.71
CA ALA A 68 11.32 10.13 -3.22
C ALA A 68 12.22 8.95 -3.58
N ARG A 69 13.39 9.21 -4.19
CA ARG A 69 14.40 8.21 -4.51
C ARG A 69 14.89 7.47 -3.27
N GLN A 70 15.29 8.20 -2.25
CA GLN A 70 15.79 7.60 -1.00
C GLN A 70 14.74 6.69 -0.35
N LYS A 71 13.47 7.14 -0.32
CA LYS A 71 12.36 6.35 0.23
C LYS A 71 12.11 5.05 -0.55
N LEU A 72 12.15 5.11 -1.88
CA LEU A 72 11.97 3.93 -2.73
C LEU A 72 13.15 2.96 -2.65
N ASP A 73 14.37 3.47 -2.68
CA ASP A 73 15.59 2.66 -2.60
C ASP A 73 15.72 1.99 -1.23
N GLU A 74 15.31 2.66 -0.15
CA GLU A 74 15.25 2.06 1.18
C GLU A 74 14.25 0.89 1.22
N ALA A 75 13.01 1.10 0.76
CA ALA A 75 12.00 0.04 0.71
C ALA A 75 12.45 -1.15 -0.14
N TYR A 76 13.07 -0.87 -1.30
CA TYR A 76 13.60 -1.88 -2.20
C TYR A 76 14.74 -2.68 -1.55
N ARG A 77 15.70 -2.01 -0.91
CA ARG A 77 16.86 -2.64 -0.27
C ARG A 77 16.47 -3.50 0.94
N LEU A 78 15.51 -3.04 1.76
CA LEU A 78 15.08 -3.77 2.96
C LEU A 78 14.30 -5.05 2.63
N ALA A 79 13.76 -5.18 1.44
CA ALA A 79 12.96 -6.34 1.04
C ALA A 79 13.78 -7.55 0.59
N GLY A 80 15.08 -7.40 0.33
CA GLY A 80 15.97 -8.50 -0.06
C GLY A 80 16.97 -8.11 -1.16
N ASP A 81 17.60 -9.11 -1.74
CA ASP A 81 18.66 -8.97 -2.73
C ASP A 81 18.14 -8.37 -4.05
N ASP A 82 19.04 -7.73 -4.79
CA ASP A 82 18.76 -7.10 -6.09
C ASP A 82 18.81 -8.15 -7.21
N THR A 83 17.69 -8.89 -7.38
CA THR A 83 17.57 -9.92 -8.43
C THR A 83 17.09 -9.32 -9.75
N PRO A 84 17.34 -9.99 -10.92
CA PRO A 84 16.85 -9.53 -12.21
C PRO A 84 15.33 -9.31 -12.25
N GLU A 85 14.55 -10.17 -11.58
CA GLU A 85 13.10 -10.08 -11.51
C GLU A 85 12.68 -8.82 -10.74
N ARG A 86 13.36 -8.50 -9.63
CA ARG A 86 13.09 -7.29 -8.84
C ARG A 86 13.50 -6.02 -9.58
N GLN A 87 14.59 -6.07 -10.36
CA GLN A 87 15.00 -4.95 -11.22
C GLN A 87 13.94 -4.68 -12.31
N LEU A 88 13.41 -5.73 -12.92
CA LEU A 88 12.33 -5.61 -13.91
C LEU A 88 11.06 -5.04 -13.28
N LEU A 89 10.67 -5.51 -12.10
CA LEU A 89 9.55 -4.97 -11.32
C LEU A 89 9.77 -3.48 -11.00
N LYS A 90 10.97 -3.11 -10.54
CA LYS A 90 11.34 -1.70 -10.24
C LYS A 90 11.15 -0.83 -11.48
N LYS A 91 11.67 -1.27 -12.62
CA LYS A 91 11.54 -0.54 -13.89
C LYS A 91 10.05 -0.38 -14.26
N HIS A 92 9.28 -1.46 -14.23
CA HIS A 92 7.85 -1.44 -14.56
C HIS A 92 7.07 -0.46 -13.65
N ILE A 93 7.33 -0.47 -12.35
CA ILE A 93 6.67 0.44 -11.39
C ILE A 93 7.06 1.90 -11.64
N TYR A 94 8.31 2.17 -12.00
CA TYR A 94 8.76 3.52 -12.34
C TYR A 94 8.02 4.04 -13.57
N GLU A 95 7.92 3.24 -14.63
CA GLU A 95 7.18 3.56 -15.84
C GLU A 95 5.68 3.75 -15.57
N LEU A 96 5.06 2.80 -14.85
CA LEU A 96 3.63 2.81 -14.50
C LEU A 96 3.19 4.08 -13.78
N PHE A 97 3.97 4.52 -12.80
CA PHE A 97 3.63 5.68 -11.99
C PHE A 97 4.33 6.97 -12.44
N HIS A 98 5.12 6.94 -13.52
CA HIS A 98 5.94 8.06 -14.00
C HIS A 98 6.82 8.67 -12.89
N LEU A 99 7.49 7.80 -12.11
CA LEU A 99 8.22 8.21 -10.92
C LEU A 99 9.52 8.97 -11.24
N GLU A 100 10.09 8.80 -12.41
CA GLU A 100 11.36 9.45 -12.82
C GLU A 100 11.32 10.97 -12.63
N THR A 101 10.16 11.57 -12.85
CA THR A 101 9.98 13.04 -12.77
C THR A 101 9.98 13.56 -11.32
N VAL A 102 9.84 12.68 -10.35
CA VAL A 102 9.68 13.04 -8.94
C VAL A 102 10.77 12.50 -8.02
N LEU A 103 11.69 11.65 -8.55
CA LEU A 103 12.70 10.97 -7.75
C LEU A 103 13.56 11.91 -6.90
N ASP A 104 13.93 13.05 -7.45
CA ASP A 104 14.80 14.02 -6.79
C ASP A 104 14.04 15.08 -5.99
N LYS A 105 12.70 15.03 -5.98
CA LYS A 105 11.88 15.87 -5.10
C LYS A 105 11.90 15.33 -3.68
N TYR A 106 11.88 16.24 -2.71
CA TYR A 106 11.61 15.86 -1.33
C TYR A 106 10.16 15.36 -1.19
N VAL A 107 9.95 14.32 -0.37
CA VAL A 107 8.62 13.72 -0.17
C VAL A 107 7.58 14.75 0.27
N ILE A 108 7.98 15.72 1.09
CA ILE A 108 7.11 16.82 1.55
C ILE A 108 6.64 17.76 0.42
N MET A 109 7.38 17.81 -0.70
CA MET A 109 7.08 18.68 -1.85
C MET A 109 6.20 17.99 -2.90
N LEU A 110 5.89 16.72 -2.72
CA LEU A 110 5.05 15.97 -3.66
C LEU A 110 3.59 16.44 -3.59
N SER A 111 2.95 16.51 -4.74
CA SER A 111 1.49 16.63 -4.81
C SER A 111 0.80 15.41 -4.20
N SER A 112 -0.48 15.51 -3.86
CA SER A 112 -1.23 14.39 -3.31
C SER A 112 -1.22 13.16 -4.23
N GLY A 113 -1.32 13.36 -5.56
CA GLY A 113 -1.24 12.29 -6.54
C GLY A 113 0.15 11.65 -6.62
N GLU A 114 1.21 12.46 -6.67
CA GLU A 114 2.59 11.97 -6.67
C GLU A 114 2.92 11.20 -5.38
N LEU A 115 2.47 11.69 -4.23
CA LEU A 115 2.67 11.02 -2.95
C LEU A 115 1.96 9.66 -2.90
N ARG A 116 0.72 9.56 -3.43
CA ARG A 116 -0.02 8.29 -3.52
C ARG A 116 0.73 7.26 -4.36
N LYS A 117 1.18 7.65 -5.55
CA LYS A 117 1.99 6.81 -6.44
C LYS A 117 3.28 6.35 -5.76
N LEU A 118 3.98 7.25 -5.07
CA LEU A 118 5.17 6.93 -4.29
C LEU A 118 4.89 5.92 -3.18
N MET A 119 3.80 6.09 -2.44
CA MET A 119 3.40 5.18 -1.36
C MET A 119 3.07 3.78 -1.89
N LEU A 120 2.34 3.67 -3.00
CA LEU A 120 2.08 2.39 -3.67
C LEU A 120 3.38 1.72 -4.07
N ALA A 121 4.23 2.41 -4.81
CA ALA A 121 5.52 1.89 -5.25
C ALA A 121 6.39 1.41 -4.08
N SER A 122 6.52 2.22 -3.04
CA SER A 122 7.28 1.88 -1.83
C SER A 122 6.75 0.63 -1.14
N SER A 123 5.42 0.48 -1.07
CA SER A 123 4.79 -0.67 -0.42
C SER A 123 4.92 -1.96 -1.25
N ILE A 124 4.88 -1.86 -2.57
CA ILE A 124 5.12 -2.99 -3.47
C ILE A 124 6.61 -3.40 -3.38
N PHE A 125 7.54 -2.44 -3.37
CA PHE A 125 8.98 -2.72 -3.23
C PHE A 125 9.34 -3.38 -1.90
N ALA A 126 8.60 -3.10 -0.83
CA ALA A 126 8.79 -3.76 0.46
C ALA A 126 8.45 -5.27 0.44
N ALA A 127 7.86 -5.77 -0.65
CA ALA A 127 7.50 -7.16 -0.89
C ALA A 127 6.85 -7.83 0.34
N PRO A 128 5.72 -7.28 0.85
CA PRO A 128 5.03 -7.87 1.99
C PRO A 128 4.35 -9.18 1.60
N LYS A 129 4.05 -10.06 2.57
CA LYS A 129 3.20 -11.23 2.33
C LYS A 129 1.75 -10.84 2.05
N VAL A 130 1.29 -9.78 2.73
CA VAL A 130 -0.07 -9.24 2.56
C VAL A 130 0.01 -7.73 2.32
N LEU A 131 -0.52 -7.27 1.21
CA LEU A 131 -0.69 -5.86 0.91
C LEU A 131 -2.16 -5.49 1.02
N ILE A 132 -2.50 -4.61 1.96
CA ILE A 132 -3.85 -4.10 2.16
C ILE A 132 -3.90 -2.68 1.60
N ILE A 133 -4.77 -2.43 0.63
CA ILE A 133 -4.90 -1.13 -0.03
C ILE A 133 -6.32 -0.62 0.16
N ASP A 134 -6.44 0.52 0.83
CA ASP A 134 -7.73 1.18 1.05
C ASP A 134 -7.96 2.24 -0.04
N ASN A 135 -8.97 2.01 -0.87
CA ASN A 135 -9.35 2.84 -2.01
C ASN A 135 -8.20 3.07 -3.03
N PRO A 136 -7.62 2.00 -3.64
CA PRO A 136 -6.43 2.08 -4.49
C PRO A 136 -6.60 2.98 -5.72
N PHE A 137 -7.82 3.16 -6.20
CA PHE A 137 -8.11 3.81 -7.47
C PHE A 137 -8.43 5.29 -7.37
N ILE A 138 -8.55 5.84 -6.16
CA ILE A 138 -8.83 7.26 -5.98
C ILE A 138 -7.69 8.11 -6.55
N GLY A 139 -8.05 9.03 -7.45
CA GLY A 139 -7.10 9.99 -8.06
C GLY A 139 -6.18 9.39 -9.11
N LEU A 140 -6.45 8.17 -9.60
CA LEU A 140 -5.82 7.59 -10.77
C LEU A 140 -6.74 7.80 -11.99
N ASP A 141 -6.13 8.14 -13.14
CA ASP A 141 -6.79 8.10 -14.42
C ASP A 141 -7.09 6.66 -14.88
N ALA A 142 -7.93 6.51 -15.89
CA ALA A 142 -8.40 5.19 -16.34
C ALA A 142 -7.26 4.27 -16.82
N GLU A 143 -6.25 4.84 -17.48
CA GLU A 143 -5.11 4.08 -17.97
C GLU A 143 -4.24 3.57 -16.81
N THR A 144 -3.84 4.45 -15.91
CA THR A 144 -3.06 4.09 -14.71
C THR A 144 -3.82 3.08 -13.84
N ARG A 145 -5.16 3.22 -13.72
CA ARG A 145 -6.02 2.26 -13.01
C ARG A 145 -5.98 0.86 -13.64
N SER A 146 -6.09 0.78 -14.97
CA SER A 146 -6.01 -0.50 -15.70
C SER A 146 -4.65 -1.15 -15.51
N GLN A 147 -3.57 -0.41 -15.72
CA GLN A 147 -2.20 -0.90 -15.56
C GLN A 147 -1.91 -1.35 -14.10
N LEU A 148 -2.44 -0.64 -13.10
CA LEU A 148 -2.33 -1.06 -11.69
C LEU A 148 -3.06 -2.38 -11.45
N ASN A 149 -4.27 -2.56 -12.02
CA ASN A 149 -5.01 -3.82 -11.93
C ASN A 149 -4.21 -4.99 -12.53
N ASP A 150 -3.61 -4.79 -13.71
CA ASP A 150 -2.81 -5.81 -14.39
C ASP A 150 -1.56 -6.18 -13.57
N LEU A 151 -0.89 -5.17 -12.99
CA LEU A 151 0.25 -5.40 -12.10
C LEU A 151 -0.15 -6.21 -10.86
N LEU A 152 -1.21 -5.80 -10.16
CA LEU A 152 -1.67 -6.48 -8.95
C LEU A 152 -2.09 -7.92 -9.26
N LYS A 153 -2.78 -8.14 -10.40
CA LYS A 153 -3.14 -9.47 -10.88
C LYS A 153 -1.91 -10.33 -11.11
N THR A 154 -0.88 -9.82 -11.80
CA THR A 154 0.37 -10.56 -12.03
C THR A 154 1.02 -10.98 -10.72
N MET A 155 1.09 -10.07 -9.74
CA MET A 155 1.69 -10.38 -8.42
C MET A 155 0.92 -11.47 -7.65
N ILE A 156 -0.42 -11.53 -7.82
CA ILE A 156 -1.26 -12.59 -7.24
C ILE A 156 -1.00 -13.92 -7.96
N ASP A 157 -1.02 -13.91 -9.29
CA ASP A 157 -0.85 -15.10 -10.12
C ASP A 157 0.53 -15.75 -9.90
N ASP A 158 1.56 -14.94 -9.68
CA ASP A 158 2.93 -15.40 -9.34
C ASP A 158 3.05 -15.90 -7.88
N GLY A 159 2.00 -15.77 -7.07
CA GLY A 159 2.01 -16.18 -5.67
C GLY A 159 2.95 -15.36 -4.77
N THR A 160 3.41 -14.19 -5.23
CA THR A 160 4.39 -13.38 -4.52
C THR A 160 3.79 -12.68 -3.30
N MET A 161 2.50 -12.32 -3.35
CA MET A 161 1.79 -11.70 -2.23
C MET A 161 0.28 -11.95 -2.27
N GLN A 162 -0.35 -11.81 -1.11
CA GLN A 162 -1.80 -11.72 -1.00
C GLN A 162 -2.23 -10.25 -1.03
N ILE A 163 -3.31 -9.95 -1.73
CA ILE A 163 -3.83 -8.59 -1.85
C ILE A 163 -5.23 -8.52 -1.23
N VAL A 164 -5.41 -7.55 -0.36
CA VAL A 164 -6.71 -7.17 0.20
C VAL A 164 -7.02 -5.75 -0.25
N ILE A 165 -8.12 -5.57 -0.94
CA ILE A 165 -8.59 -4.25 -1.37
C ILE A 165 -9.79 -3.87 -0.52
N VAL A 166 -9.73 -2.69 0.08
CA VAL A 166 -10.87 -2.07 0.77
C VAL A 166 -11.52 -1.11 -0.21
N LEU A 167 -12.78 -1.34 -0.53
CA LEU A 167 -13.55 -0.55 -1.48
C LEU A 167 -14.76 0.08 -0.81
N SER A 168 -15.19 1.21 -1.33
CA SER A 168 -16.50 1.79 -1.01
C SER A 168 -17.60 1.01 -1.74
N LYS A 169 -18.84 1.07 -1.22
CA LYS A 169 -19.97 0.31 -1.75
C LYS A 169 -20.27 0.54 -3.25
N ASN A 170 -19.82 1.68 -3.80
CA ASN A 170 -20.10 2.06 -5.19
C ASN A 170 -18.90 1.79 -6.12
N ASP A 171 -17.82 1.21 -5.63
CA ASP A 171 -16.65 0.93 -6.45
C ASP A 171 -16.78 -0.44 -7.12
N ASP A 172 -16.31 -0.52 -8.37
CA ASP A 172 -16.24 -1.79 -9.09
C ASP A 172 -15.16 -2.69 -8.47
N ILE A 173 -15.54 -3.94 -8.20
CA ILE A 173 -14.62 -4.96 -7.68
C ILE A 173 -13.75 -5.46 -8.83
N PRO A 174 -12.41 -5.41 -8.73
CA PRO A 174 -11.54 -5.94 -9.76
C PRO A 174 -11.74 -7.44 -10.01
N GLU A 175 -11.70 -7.86 -11.27
CA GLU A 175 -11.96 -9.25 -11.69
C GLU A 175 -11.00 -10.27 -11.08
N PHE A 176 -9.78 -9.85 -10.70
CA PHE A 176 -8.80 -10.75 -10.07
C PHE A 176 -9.10 -11.04 -8.60
N ILE A 177 -10.09 -10.39 -8.00
CA ILE A 177 -10.49 -10.65 -6.61
C ILE A 177 -11.26 -11.96 -6.55
N SER A 178 -10.80 -12.89 -5.72
CA SER A 178 -11.41 -14.22 -5.58
C SER A 178 -12.56 -14.25 -4.57
N HIS A 179 -12.48 -13.43 -3.52
CA HIS A 179 -13.45 -13.45 -2.43
C HIS A 179 -13.75 -12.04 -1.93
N VAL A 180 -14.95 -11.90 -1.40
CA VAL A 180 -15.45 -10.64 -0.81
C VAL A 180 -15.85 -10.89 0.63
N VAL A 181 -15.62 -9.89 1.47
CA VAL A 181 -16.13 -9.80 2.84
C VAL A 181 -16.86 -8.46 2.98
N GLU A 182 -18.16 -8.50 3.19
CA GLU A 182 -18.94 -7.30 3.43
C GLU A 182 -18.80 -6.89 4.91
N VAL A 183 -18.57 -5.59 5.13
CA VAL A 183 -18.58 -5.00 6.49
C VAL A 183 -19.69 -3.97 6.55
N LYS A 184 -20.73 -4.27 7.33
CA LYS A 184 -21.91 -3.42 7.48
C LYS A 184 -22.30 -3.30 8.95
N ASP A 185 -22.66 -2.10 9.38
CA ASP A 185 -23.12 -1.81 10.75
C ASP A 185 -22.15 -2.37 11.84
N MET A 186 -20.85 -2.26 11.59
CA MET A 186 -19.76 -2.78 12.44
C MET A 186 -19.72 -4.32 12.57
N VAL A 187 -20.47 -5.03 11.73
CA VAL A 187 -20.46 -6.49 11.64
C VAL A 187 -19.67 -6.91 10.40
N VAL A 188 -18.76 -7.85 10.58
CA VAL A 188 -17.99 -8.48 9.50
C VAL A 188 -18.78 -9.69 9.02
N GLY A 189 -19.17 -9.68 7.76
CA GLY A 189 -19.89 -10.76 7.11
C GLY A 189 -19.01 -11.99 6.82
N PRO A 190 -19.59 -13.07 6.31
CA PRO A 190 -18.82 -14.24 5.91
C PRO A 190 -17.95 -13.94 4.68
N LYS A 191 -16.84 -14.68 4.56
CA LYS A 191 -16.05 -14.71 3.33
C LYS A 191 -16.81 -15.44 2.24
N THR A 192 -17.17 -14.74 1.16
CA THR A 192 -17.95 -15.25 0.04
C THR A 192 -17.13 -15.23 -1.24
N SER A 193 -17.22 -16.25 -2.08
CA SER A 193 -16.61 -16.22 -3.41
C SER A 193 -17.22 -15.10 -4.26
N LEU A 194 -16.39 -14.39 -5.04
CA LEU A 194 -16.89 -13.33 -5.94
C LEU A 194 -17.96 -13.85 -6.91
N SER A 195 -17.87 -15.12 -7.33
CA SER A 195 -18.88 -15.74 -8.20
C SER A 195 -20.25 -15.96 -7.54
N GLN A 196 -20.36 -15.82 -6.22
CA GLN A 196 -21.58 -15.96 -5.42
C GLN A 196 -22.05 -14.62 -4.84
N TYR A 197 -21.25 -13.56 -4.99
CA TYR A 197 -21.51 -12.21 -4.51
C TYR A 197 -22.27 -11.39 -5.56
#